data_c31445425dd347483aca5f584d3b3854
#
_entry.id   c31445425dd347483aca5f584d3b3854
#
_cell.length_a   1.000
_cell.length_b   1.000
_cell.length_c   1.000
_cell.angle_alpha   90.00
_cell.angle_beta   90.00
_cell.angle_gamma   90.00
#
_symmetry.space_group_name_H-M   'P 1'
#
loop_
_entity.id
_entity.type
_entity.pdbx_description
1 polymer ?
#
loop_
_entity_poly.entity_id
_entity_poly.type
_entity_poly.pdbx_seq_one_letter_code
_entity_poly.pdbx_strand_id
1 'polypeptide(L)'
;MNVSSINVGLTGEDLISIYNDFVAIKEIKISNIDVKEDIRISGSFTKGLTINFEVKVKLNSMENGLINGELTGFKILNIGIPSFIRKTILKFALKSLSDVGINYDKGKVIIQYKYLLKDIPYVDFDIYSIYCAYGVFN
;
A
#
# COMPACT_ATOMS: atom_id res chain seq x y z
N MET A 1 4.03 -34.51 -0.79
CA MET A 1 3.36 -33.82 0.31
C MET A 1 2.67 -32.57 -0.22
N ASN A 2 1.41 -32.46 0.03
CA ASN A 2 0.64 -31.27 -0.40
C ASN A 2 0.53 -30.31 0.78
N VAL A 3 0.92 -29.05 0.50
CA VAL A 3 0.71 -27.99 1.48
C VAL A 3 -0.52 -27.21 1.07
N SER A 4 -1.57 -27.29 1.86
CA SER A 4 -2.84 -26.64 1.57
C SER A 4 -2.88 -25.18 2.01
N SER A 5 -2.07 -24.81 2.99
CA SER A 5 -1.99 -23.42 3.46
C SER A 5 -0.65 -23.12 4.11
N ILE A 6 -0.24 -21.88 4.01
CA ILE A 6 0.95 -21.35 4.68
C ILE A 6 0.55 -20.04 5.33
N ASN A 7 0.90 -19.88 6.60
CA ASN A 7 0.76 -18.62 7.31
C ASN A 7 2.08 -17.88 7.30
N VAL A 8 2.07 -16.65 6.80
CA VAL A 8 3.27 -15.81 6.73
C VAL A 8 2.98 -14.51 7.47
N GLY A 9 3.86 -14.18 8.41
CA GLY A 9 3.82 -12.90 9.11
C GLY A 9 4.80 -11.93 8.48
N LEU A 10 4.33 -10.73 8.18
CA LEU A 10 5.15 -9.66 7.60
C LEU A 10 5.18 -8.47 8.55
N THR A 11 6.39 -7.96 8.80
CA THR A 11 6.59 -6.74 9.57
C THR A 11 6.45 -5.51 8.67
N GLY A 12 6.40 -4.32 9.27
CA GLY A 12 6.45 -3.08 8.51
C GLY A 12 7.71 -2.98 7.65
N GLU A 13 8.85 -3.43 8.17
CA GLU A 13 10.11 -3.45 7.41
C GLU A 13 10.04 -4.39 6.21
N ASP A 14 9.40 -5.54 6.37
CA ASP A 14 9.18 -6.48 5.26
C ASP A 14 8.33 -5.84 4.16
N LEU A 15 7.29 -5.10 4.54
CA LEU A 15 6.42 -4.42 3.58
C LEU A 15 7.17 -3.30 2.84
N ILE A 16 8.05 -2.56 3.52
CA ILE A 16 8.90 -1.56 2.86
C ILE A 16 9.82 -2.23 1.86
N SER A 17 10.42 -3.36 2.21
CA SER A 17 11.29 -4.11 1.29
C SER A 17 10.52 -4.61 0.08
N ILE A 18 9.30 -5.11 0.26
CA ILE A 18 8.45 -5.53 -0.85
C ILE A 18 8.12 -4.34 -1.75
N TYR A 19 7.80 -3.19 -1.18
CA TYR A 19 7.56 -1.98 -1.96
C TYR A 19 8.79 -1.61 -2.80
N ASN A 20 9.96 -1.56 -2.18
CA ASN A 20 11.18 -1.14 -2.86
C ASN A 20 11.61 -2.13 -3.94
N ASP A 21 11.38 -3.42 -3.73
CA ASP A 21 11.84 -4.45 -4.66
C ASP A 21 10.87 -4.70 -5.82
N PHE A 22 9.56 -4.55 -5.60
CA PHE A 22 8.56 -4.97 -6.58
C PHE A 22 7.62 -3.88 -7.05
N VAL A 23 7.46 -2.79 -6.31
CA VAL A 23 6.56 -1.68 -6.68
C VAL A 23 7.36 -0.47 -7.11
N ALA A 24 8.16 0.07 -6.24
CA ALA A 24 9.15 1.12 -6.47
C ALA A 24 8.70 2.25 -7.40
N ILE A 25 7.59 2.91 -7.07
CA ILE A 25 7.13 4.06 -7.85
C ILE A 25 8.13 5.19 -7.65
N LYS A 26 8.69 5.70 -8.75
CA LYS A 26 9.78 6.67 -8.74
C LYS A 26 9.49 7.90 -7.88
N GLU A 27 8.28 8.43 -7.98
CA GLU A 27 7.86 9.64 -7.30
C GLU A 27 7.49 9.41 -5.84
N ILE A 28 7.29 8.17 -5.42
CA ILE A 28 6.82 7.82 -4.08
C ILE A 28 7.91 7.08 -3.32
N LYS A 29 8.33 7.66 -2.20
CA LYS A 29 9.27 7.03 -1.28
C LYS A 29 8.54 6.70 0.01
N ILE A 30 8.67 5.48 0.47
CA ILE A 30 8.10 5.03 1.74
C ILE A 30 9.19 5.08 2.80
N SER A 31 8.96 5.83 3.86
CA SER A 31 9.93 5.98 4.95
C SER A 31 9.62 5.08 6.15
N ASN A 32 8.36 4.80 6.38
CA ASN A 32 7.97 3.95 7.51
C ASN A 32 6.63 3.29 7.25
N ILE A 33 6.50 2.04 7.68
CA ILE A 33 5.22 1.31 7.73
C ILE A 33 5.09 0.72 9.11
N ASP A 34 4.04 1.12 9.82
CA ASP A 34 3.74 0.66 11.16
C ASP A 34 2.46 -0.18 11.12
N VAL A 35 2.55 -1.44 11.52
CA VAL A 35 1.44 -2.39 11.46
C VAL A 35 0.87 -2.55 12.87
N LYS A 36 -0.39 -2.14 13.01
CA LYS A 36 -1.19 -2.31 14.22
C LYS A 36 -2.57 -2.79 13.77
N GLU A 37 -3.64 -2.33 14.41
CA GLU A 37 -4.99 -2.60 13.89
C GLU A 37 -5.17 -2.01 12.50
N ASP A 38 -4.62 -0.82 12.26
CA ASP A 38 -4.49 -0.21 10.95
C ASP A 38 -3.04 -0.30 10.49
N ILE A 39 -2.83 -0.20 9.18
CA ILE A 39 -1.49 -0.03 8.61
C ILE A 39 -1.27 1.47 8.42
N ARG A 40 -0.24 2.01 9.07
CA ARG A 40 0.15 3.41 8.93
C ARG A 40 1.37 3.51 8.05
N ILE A 41 1.25 4.23 6.95
CA ILE A 41 2.30 4.39 5.96
C ILE A 41 2.72 5.85 5.93
N SER A 42 4.01 6.11 6.13
CA SER A 42 4.59 7.43 6.03
C SER A 42 5.56 7.46 4.86
N GLY A 43 5.54 8.54 4.11
CA GLY A 43 6.42 8.66 2.97
C GLY A 43 6.37 10.04 2.37
N SER A 44 6.90 10.15 1.14
CA SER A 44 6.91 11.41 0.39
C SER A 44 6.57 11.16 -1.06
N PHE A 45 5.91 12.15 -1.64
CA PHE A 45 5.65 12.20 -3.08
C PHE A 45 6.37 13.42 -3.65
N THR A 46 7.18 13.22 -4.69
CA THR A 46 7.94 14.29 -5.33
C THR A 46 7.59 14.39 -6.81
N LYS A 47 7.06 15.54 -7.21
CA LYS A 47 6.85 15.90 -8.59
C LYS A 47 6.99 17.42 -8.71
N GLY A 48 8.21 17.89 -8.92
CA GLY A 48 8.55 19.30 -8.86
C GLY A 48 8.57 19.86 -7.44
N LEU A 49 7.65 19.40 -6.61
CA LEU A 49 7.53 19.73 -5.20
C LEU A 49 7.48 18.44 -4.39
N THR A 50 8.06 18.44 -3.21
CA THR A 50 8.01 17.28 -2.31
C THR A 50 6.92 17.47 -1.28
N ILE A 51 6.02 16.47 -1.18
CA ILE A 51 4.98 16.43 -0.17
C ILE A 51 5.21 15.22 0.72
N ASN A 52 5.27 15.46 2.02
CA ASN A 52 5.33 14.40 3.03
C ASN A 52 3.90 14.03 3.45
N PHE A 53 3.62 12.75 3.52
CA PHE A 53 2.28 12.27 3.83
C PHE A 53 2.29 11.15 4.86
N GLU A 54 1.15 10.96 5.47
CA GLU A 54 0.85 9.82 6.33
C GLU A 54 -0.53 9.29 5.94
N VAL A 55 -0.60 7.98 5.72
CA VAL A 55 -1.83 7.30 5.30
C VAL A 55 -2.12 6.19 6.30
N LYS A 56 -3.38 6.03 6.66
CA LYS A 56 -3.85 4.90 7.46
C LYS A 56 -4.81 4.07 6.63
N VAL A 57 -4.56 2.78 6.56
CA VAL A 57 -5.38 1.84 5.81
C VAL A 57 -5.78 0.68 6.71
N LYS A 58 -7.05 0.34 6.69
CA LYS A 58 -7.56 -0.84 7.36
C LYS A 58 -7.89 -1.89 6.32
N LEU A 59 -7.33 -3.08 6.45
CA LEU A 59 -7.62 -4.17 5.54
C LEU A 59 -8.86 -4.93 6.02
N ASN A 60 -9.82 -5.14 5.14
CA ASN A 60 -11.13 -5.71 5.50
C ASN A 60 -11.29 -7.14 5.04
N SER A 61 -10.93 -7.45 3.80
CA SER A 61 -11.21 -8.77 3.24
C SER A 61 -10.34 -9.05 2.03
N MET A 62 -10.31 -10.30 1.66
CA MET A 62 -9.71 -10.75 0.42
C MET A 62 -10.68 -11.57 -0.37
N GLU A 63 -10.73 -11.34 -1.67
CA GLU A 63 -11.69 -11.98 -2.54
C GLU A 63 -11.17 -11.96 -3.97
N ASN A 64 -11.13 -13.14 -4.61
CA ASN A 64 -10.81 -13.26 -6.04
C ASN A 64 -9.51 -12.56 -6.48
N GLY A 65 -8.45 -12.69 -5.69
CA GLY A 65 -7.17 -12.07 -6.02
C GLY A 65 -7.07 -10.60 -5.66
N LEU A 66 -8.05 -10.08 -4.91
CA LEU A 66 -8.10 -8.68 -4.49
C LEU A 66 -8.04 -8.58 -2.98
N ILE A 67 -7.29 -7.61 -2.49
CA ILE A 67 -7.31 -7.22 -1.08
C ILE A 67 -8.13 -5.94 -1.00
N ASN A 68 -9.19 -5.97 -0.20
CA ASN A 68 -10.07 -4.82 0.02
C ASN A 68 -9.73 -4.14 1.33
N GLY A 69 -9.60 -2.82 1.30
CA GLY A 69 -9.32 -2.04 2.48
C GLY A 69 -10.07 -0.72 2.46
N GLU A 70 -9.92 0.02 3.54
CA GLU A 70 -10.47 1.36 3.69
C GLU A 70 -9.35 2.32 4.07
N LEU A 71 -9.39 3.51 3.47
CA LEU A 71 -8.56 4.61 3.88
C LEU A 71 -9.19 5.21 5.14
N THR A 72 -8.56 4.99 6.29
CA THR A 72 -9.06 5.50 7.57
C THR A 72 -8.45 6.84 7.97
N GLY A 73 -7.40 7.26 7.30
CA GLY A 73 -6.80 8.56 7.52
C GLY A 73 -5.84 8.94 6.41
N PHE A 74 -5.79 10.22 6.11
CA PHE A 74 -4.82 10.80 5.17
C PHE A 74 -4.40 12.16 5.68
N LYS A 75 -3.11 12.40 5.71
CA LYS A 75 -2.55 13.64 6.23
C LYS A 75 -1.38 14.09 5.39
N ILE A 76 -1.39 15.36 5.00
CA ILE A 76 -0.24 16.00 4.39
C ILE A 76 0.46 16.80 5.49
N LEU A 77 1.74 16.50 5.70
CA LEU A 77 2.50 17.04 6.82
C LEU A 77 3.12 18.41 6.55
N ASN A 78 3.24 18.79 5.28
CA ASN A 78 3.79 20.09 4.91
C ASN A 78 2.73 21.18 5.08
N ILE A 79 3.14 22.29 5.69
CA ILE A 79 2.29 23.45 5.92
C ILE A 79 2.42 24.41 4.74
N GLY A 80 1.33 25.08 4.37
CA GLY A 80 1.36 26.16 3.38
C GLY A 80 1.29 25.75 1.92
N ILE A 81 0.99 24.49 1.63
CA ILE A 81 0.81 24.05 0.24
C ILE A 81 -0.61 24.40 -0.22
N PRO A 82 -0.76 25.18 -1.32
CA PRO A 82 -2.09 25.50 -1.83
C PRO A 82 -2.90 24.27 -2.21
N SER A 83 -4.21 24.33 -2.03
CA SER A 83 -5.09 23.18 -2.24
C SER A 83 -5.09 22.66 -3.69
N PHE A 84 -4.93 23.56 -4.67
CA PHE A 84 -4.91 23.14 -6.08
C PHE A 84 -3.64 22.32 -6.40
N ILE A 85 -2.52 22.62 -5.76
CA ILE A 85 -1.28 21.85 -5.89
C ILE A 85 -1.44 20.49 -5.22
N ARG A 86 -2.04 20.44 -4.03
CA ARG A 86 -2.33 19.17 -3.34
C ARG A 86 -3.19 18.26 -4.20
N LYS A 87 -4.25 18.79 -4.81
CA LYS A 87 -5.15 18.02 -5.67
C LYS A 87 -4.44 17.45 -6.89
N THR A 88 -3.58 18.26 -7.52
CA THR A 88 -2.82 17.83 -8.68
C THR A 88 -1.87 16.69 -8.32
N ILE A 89 -1.14 16.83 -7.22
CA ILE A 89 -0.20 15.79 -6.76
C ILE A 89 -0.95 14.53 -6.38
N LEU A 90 -2.09 14.65 -5.71
CA LEU A 90 -2.90 13.50 -5.34
C LEU A 90 -3.38 12.74 -6.57
N LYS A 91 -3.80 13.44 -7.62
CA LYS A 91 -4.19 12.79 -8.89
C LYS A 91 -3.03 11.99 -9.49
N PHE A 92 -1.83 12.55 -9.51
CA PHE A 92 -0.65 11.86 -10.01
C PHE A 92 -0.33 10.62 -9.16
N ALA A 93 -0.40 10.75 -7.84
CA ALA A 93 -0.14 9.64 -6.94
C ALA A 93 -1.14 8.50 -7.16
N LEU A 94 -2.44 8.82 -7.26
CA LEU A 94 -3.48 7.83 -7.50
C LEU A 94 -3.31 7.12 -8.85
N LYS A 95 -2.92 7.88 -9.88
CA LYS A 95 -2.66 7.30 -11.20
C LYS A 95 -1.46 6.36 -11.15
N SER A 96 -0.38 6.75 -10.49
CA SER A 96 0.81 5.91 -10.35
C SER A 96 0.50 4.63 -9.60
N LEU A 97 -0.31 4.70 -8.55
CA LEU A 97 -0.74 3.52 -7.80
C LEU A 97 -1.64 2.62 -8.64
N SER A 98 -2.54 3.20 -9.44
CA SER A 98 -3.40 2.44 -10.34
C SER A 98 -2.56 1.65 -11.38
N ASP A 99 -1.48 2.23 -11.86
CA ASP A 99 -0.59 1.57 -12.83
C ASP A 99 0.08 0.32 -12.25
N VAL A 100 0.17 0.20 -10.93
CA VAL A 100 0.75 -0.96 -10.26
C VAL A 100 -0.30 -1.83 -9.54
N GLY A 101 -1.58 -1.64 -9.83
CA GLY A 101 -2.63 -2.50 -9.29
C GLY A 101 -3.21 -2.07 -7.95
N ILE A 102 -2.98 -0.84 -7.52
CA ILE A 102 -3.57 -0.28 -6.30
C ILE A 102 -4.55 0.81 -6.70
N ASN A 103 -5.83 0.57 -6.47
CA ASN A 103 -6.89 1.50 -6.85
C ASN A 103 -7.58 2.07 -5.63
N TYR A 104 -7.95 3.33 -5.73
CA TYR A 104 -8.66 4.04 -4.68
C TYR A 104 -9.93 4.66 -5.26
N ASP A 105 -11.05 4.45 -4.58
CA ASP A 105 -12.32 5.06 -4.94
C ASP A 105 -13.16 5.28 -3.69
N LYS A 106 -13.49 6.54 -3.43
CA LYS A 106 -14.40 6.95 -2.34
C LYS A 106 -14.07 6.32 -0.97
N GLY A 107 -12.79 6.36 -0.60
CA GLY A 107 -12.31 5.80 0.66
C GLY A 107 -11.98 4.32 0.62
N LYS A 108 -12.30 3.63 -0.45
CA LYS A 108 -11.99 2.20 -0.59
C LYS A 108 -10.69 2.01 -1.34
N VAL A 109 -9.86 1.10 -0.84
CA VAL A 109 -8.60 0.73 -1.45
C VAL A 109 -8.70 -0.70 -1.92
N ILE A 110 -8.38 -0.96 -3.18
CA ILE A 110 -8.38 -2.29 -3.77
C ILE A 110 -6.99 -2.60 -4.28
N ILE A 111 -6.39 -3.66 -3.76
CA ILE A 111 -5.04 -4.08 -4.11
C ILE A 111 -5.12 -5.37 -4.90
N GLN A 112 -4.67 -5.32 -6.16
CA GLN A 112 -4.55 -6.50 -7.01
C GLN A 112 -3.19 -7.14 -6.72
N TYR A 113 -3.10 -7.93 -5.67
CA TYR A 113 -1.80 -8.43 -5.20
C TYR A 113 -1.09 -9.33 -6.20
N LYS A 114 -1.82 -10.06 -7.02
CA LYS A 114 -1.21 -10.88 -8.07
C LYS A 114 -0.54 -10.02 -9.13
N TYR A 115 -1.09 -8.86 -9.41
CA TYR A 115 -0.48 -7.91 -10.34
C TYR A 115 0.81 -7.33 -9.76
N LEU A 116 0.80 -6.95 -8.48
CA LEU A 116 1.97 -6.42 -7.81
C LEU A 116 3.11 -7.44 -7.76
N LEU A 117 2.78 -8.72 -7.59
CA LEU A 117 3.75 -9.79 -7.40
C LEU A 117 4.00 -10.61 -8.66
N LYS A 118 3.55 -10.13 -9.81
CA LYS A 118 3.67 -10.85 -11.10
C LYS A 118 5.11 -11.14 -11.51
N ASP A 119 6.05 -10.32 -11.07
CA ASP A 119 7.46 -10.43 -11.42
C ASP A 119 8.24 -11.36 -10.48
N ILE A 120 7.57 -11.94 -9.48
CA ILE A 120 8.19 -12.95 -8.63
C ILE A 120 8.17 -14.29 -9.39
N PRO A 121 9.33 -14.82 -9.80
CA PRO A 121 9.36 -16.03 -10.60
C PRO A 121 8.97 -17.26 -9.77
N TYR A 122 8.33 -18.21 -10.44
CA TYR A 122 8.01 -19.55 -9.90
C TYR A 122 7.03 -19.54 -8.73
N VAL A 123 6.33 -18.43 -8.49
CA VAL A 123 5.34 -18.35 -7.43
C VAL A 123 3.99 -17.99 -8.01
N ASP A 124 3.05 -18.90 -7.89
CA ASP A 124 1.64 -18.64 -8.14
C ASP A 124 0.91 -19.02 -6.86
N PHE A 125 0.31 -18.04 -6.21
CA PHE A 125 -0.31 -18.28 -4.91
C PHE A 125 -1.59 -17.46 -4.76
N ASP A 126 -2.49 -17.99 -3.94
CA ASP A 126 -3.69 -17.29 -3.51
C ASP A 126 -3.58 -16.97 -2.03
N ILE A 127 -4.08 -15.81 -1.67
CA ILE A 127 -4.20 -15.41 -0.27
C ILE A 127 -5.64 -15.62 0.14
N TYR A 128 -5.88 -16.45 1.16
CA TYR A 128 -7.23 -16.79 1.60
C TYR A 128 -7.72 -15.93 2.75
N SER A 129 -6.81 -15.43 3.57
CA SER A 129 -7.17 -14.54 4.67
C SER A 129 -6.05 -13.58 4.97
N ILE A 130 -6.41 -12.43 5.51
CA ILE A 130 -5.45 -11.42 5.89
C ILE A 130 -5.97 -10.73 7.15
N TYR A 131 -5.08 -10.50 8.11
CA TYR A 131 -5.39 -9.71 9.29
C TYR A 131 -4.13 -9.04 9.81
N CYS A 132 -4.32 -7.97 10.58
CA CYS A 132 -3.23 -7.24 11.16
C CYS A 132 -3.19 -7.45 12.66
N ALA A 133 -1.97 -7.67 13.18
CA ALA A 133 -1.70 -7.71 14.61
C ALA A 133 -0.57 -6.73 14.89
N TYR A 134 -0.32 -6.42 16.15
CA TYR A 134 0.70 -5.45 16.54
C TYR A 134 2.06 -5.80 15.95
N GLY A 135 2.57 -4.93 15.07
CA GLY A 135 3.87 -5.06 14.44
C GLY A 135 3.97 -6.09 13.33
N VAL A 136 2.92 -6.85 13.05
CA VAL A 136 2.93 -7.95 12.08
C VAL A 136 1.69 -7.88 11.19
N PHE A 137 1.93 -8.13 9.89
CA PHE A 137 0.88 -8.24 8.89
C PHE A 137 0.84 -9.70 8.40
N ASN A 138 -0.26 -10.38 8.64
CA ASN A 138 -0.43 -11.78 8.27
C ASN A 138 -1.38 -11.96 7.11
#